data_cf7bdefd7609c354e543877ffd7c688f
#
_entry.id   cf7bdefd7609c354e543877ffd7c688f
#
_cell.length_a   1.000
_cell.length_b   1.000
_cell.length_c   1.000
_cell.angle_alpha   90.00
_cell.angle_beta   90.00
_cell.angle_gamma   90.00
#
_symmetry.space_group_name_H-M   'P 1'
#
loop_
_entity.id
_entity.type
_entity.pdbx_description
1 polymer ?
#
loop_
_entity_poly.entity_id
_entity_poly.type
_entity_poly.pdbx_seq_one_letter_code
_entity_poly.pdbx_strand_id
1 'polypeptide(L)'
;MKICSNFFAVTALVFLIGCNGDDDRFEKIAKLRGLGLVTSPVVAPPSTDSAVSKVQMTFYAAMPLGGTVTAEPYSDLQGSLRKIELPLTIDGVEYEDHASLRLAKIKATATVPAANFIYFDPDNGFATVRYAVSLKSNEGSQIMVGNLVVYPEGSAQLSARNNLPKLSITTPTKDSTIGNSKQEIKAELTEVNDETFRVGWFVSGGKIDTRNAVKTHWEPSGSGKFTVIVTARGTKTSAFGIDVVDVTAN
;
A
#
# COMPACT_ATOMS: atom_id res chain seq x y z
N MET A 1 29.07 -23.65 61.65
CA MET A 1 28.87 -24.02 60.24
C MET A 1 28.12 -22.85 59.58
N LYS A 2 28.83 -21.92 58.91
CA LYS A 2 28.28 -20.73 58.29
C LYS A 2 28.16 -21.00 56.78
N ILE A 3 26.96 -20.98 56.26
CA ILE A 3 26.67 -21.10 54.84
C ILE A 3 26.67 -19.68 54.25
N CYS A 4 27.65 -19.38 53.42
CA CYS A 4 27.70 -18.17 52.62
C CYS A 4 26.80 -18.35 51.41
N SER A 5 25.74 -17.55 51.33
CA SER A 5 24.88 -17.43 50.16
C SER A 5 25.46 -16.39 49.21
N ASN A 6 26.00 -16.82 48.08
CA ASN A 6 26.44 -15.93 47.01
C ASN A 6 25.22 -15.52 46.18
N PHE A 7 24.83 -14.25 46.30
CA PHE A 7 23.91 -13.61 45.40
C PHE A 7 24.67 -13.20 44.11
N PHE A 8 24.38 -13.89 43.03
CA PHE A 8 24.79 -13.45 41.70
C PHE A 8 23.82 -12.37 41.24
N ALA A 9 24.30 -11.14 41.24
CA ALA A 9 23.61 -10.02 40.62
C ALA A 9 23.82 -10.12 39.10
N VAL A 10 22.79 -10.59 38.37
CA VAL A 10 22.74 -10.53 36.90
C VAL A 10 22.39 -9.10 36.52
N THR A 11 23.41 -8.33 36.16
CA THR A 11 23.22 -7.00 35.57
C THR A 11 22.70 -7.19 34.14
N ALA A 12 21.41 -7.04 33.95
CA ALA A 12 20.79 -6.98 32.61
C ALA A 12 21.25 -5.68 31.94
N LEU A 13 22.22 -5.80 31.02
CA LEU A 13 22.63 -4.72 30.13
C LEU A 13 21.52 -4.52 29.08
N VAL A 14 20.61 -3.62 29.36
CA VAL A 14 19.61 -3.17 28.37
C VAL A 14 20.36 -2.37 27.32
N PHE A 15 20.67 -2.99 26.21
CA PHE A 15 21.05 -2.27 24.99
C PHE A 15 19.83 -1.46 24.53
N LEU A 16 19.79 -0.21 24.91
CA LEU A 16 19.01 0.80 24.22
C LEU A 16 19.63 0.92 22.83
N ILE A 17 19.15 0.10 21.89
CA ILE A 17 19.34 0.37 20.47
C ILE A 17 18.52 1.63 20.23
N GLY A 18 19.16 2.77 20.32
CA GLY A 18 18.61 4.04 19.92
C GLY A 18 18.25 3.90 18.44
N CYS A 19 16.96 3.98 18.12
CA CYS A 19 16.51 4.25 16.77
C CYS A 19 17.05 5.63 16.39
N ASN A 20 18.25 5.64 15.85
CA ASN A 20 18.85 6.83 15.28
C ASN A 20 18.26 7.04 13.89
N GLY A 21 17.56 8.11 13.73
CA GLY A 21 17.46 8.78 12.47
C GLY A 21 16.05 8.98 11.93
N ASP A 22 15.83 10.20 11.50
CA ASP A 22 14.69 10.65 10.69
C ASP A 22 14.46 9.80 9.41
N ASP A 23 15.41 8.92 9.06
CA ASP A 23 15.38 8.10 7.85
C ASP A 23 14.44 6.88 7.92
N ASP A 24 14.04 6.45 9.13
CA ASP A 24 13.16 5.30 9.33
C ASP A 24 11.67 5.66 9.52
N ARG A 25 11.30 6.92 9.33
CA ARG A 25 9.89 7.31 9.39
C ARG A 25 9.12 6.65 8.26
N PHE A 26 7.99 6.06 8.60
CA PHE A 26 7.18 5.32 7.63
C PHE A 26 6.70 6.18 6.47
N GLU A 27 6.44 7.46 6.68
CA GLU A 27 5.99 8.43 5.68
C GLU A 27 7.09 8.91 4.73
N LYS A 28 8.38 8.82 5.14
CA LYS A 28 9.51 9.23 4.31
C LYS A 28 9.93 8.08 3.38
N ILE A 29 10.01 8.33 2.09
CA ILE A 29 10.45 7.35 1.10
C ILE A 29 11.94 7.52 0.83
N ALA A 30 12.77 6.86 1.63
CA ALA A 30 14.22 6.80 1.47
C ALA A 30 14.70 5.49 0.81
N LYS A 31 13.80 4.50 0.66
CA LYS A 31 14.04 3.17 0.07
C LYS A 31 12.75 2.66 -0.56
N LEU A 32 12.80 1.48 -1.19
CA LEU A 32 11.61 0.84 -1.75
C LEU A 32 10.47 0.77 -0.72
N ARG A 33 9.30 1.29 -1.09
CA ARG A 33 8.11 1.36 -0.25
C ARG A 33 6.85 0.97 -1.04
N GLY A 34 6.16 -0.07 -0.60
CA GLY A 34 4.83 -0.41 -1.13
C GLY A 34 3.77 0.59 -0.66
N LEU A 35 2.96 1.06 -1.59
CA LEU A 35 1.92 2.06 -1.35
C LEU A 35 0.53 1.43 -1.29
N GLY A 36 0.22 0.52 -2.21
CA GLY A 36 -1.08 -0.14 -2.27
C GLY A 36 -1.32 -0.92 -3.56
N LEU A 37 -2.55 -1.35 -3.74
CA LEU A 37 -3.00 -2.19 -4.85
C LEU A 37 -4.31 -1.66 -5.41
N VAL A 38 -4.37 -1.49 -6.72
CA VAL A 38 -5.61 -1.31 -7.48
C VAL A 38 -5.97 -2.64 -8.12
N THR A 39 -7.24 -3.03 -8.04
CA THR A 39 -7.79 -4.19 -8.76
C THR A 39 -8.84 -3.73 -9.77
N SER A 40 -8.89 -4.38 -10.94
CA SER A 40 -9.90 -4.13 -11.96
C SER A 40 -10.39 -5.48 -12.51
N PRO A 41 -11.63 -5.82 -12.21
CA PRO A 41 -12.61 -5.13 -11.38
C PRO A 41 -12.19 -5.03 -9.90
N VAL A 42 -12.81 -4.11 -9.14
CA VAL A 42 -12.55 -3.92 -7.69
C VAL A 42 -13.02 -5.12 -6.87
N VAL A 43 -14.14 -5.71 -7.29
CA VAL A 43 -14.71 -6.95 -6.74
C VAL A 43 -14.99 -7.90 -7.90
N ALA A 44 -14.90 -9.21 -7.67
CA ALA A 44 -15.05 -10.21 -8.74
C ALA A 44 -15.94 -11.37 -8.31
N PRO A 45 -16.58 -12.08 -9.28
CA PRO A 45 -17.18 -13.37 -9.02
C PRO A 45 -16.11 -14.47 -8.95
N PRO A 46 -16.41 -15.64 -8.36
CA PRO A 46 -15.54 -16.81 -8.47
C PRO A 46 -15.46 -17.32 -9.91
N SER A 47 -14.42 -18.07 -10.22
CA SER A 47 -14.38 -18.82 -11.48
C SER A 47 -15.41 -19.97 -11.47
N THR A 48 -15.90 -20.31 -12.66
CA THR A 48 -16.77 -21.46 -12.88
C THR A 48 -16.08 -22.45 -13.84
N ASP A 49 -16.63 -23.65 -14.00
CA ASP A 49 -16.10 -24.66 -14.93
C ASP A 49 -16.14 -24.18 -16.40
N SER A 50 -17.06 -23.25 -16.69
CA SER A 50 -17.24 -22.70 -18.04
C SER A 50 -16.58 -21.33 -18.25
N ALA A 51 -16.19 -20.62 -17.19
CA ALA A 51 -15.64 -19.27 -17.26
C ALA A 51 -14.61 -19.00 -16.15
N VAL A 52 -13.39 -18.70 -16.58
CA VAL A 52 -12.31 -18.30 -15.67
C VAL A 52 -12.42 -16.81 -15.38
N SER A 53 -12.66 -16.46 -14.12
CA SER A 53 -12.67 -15.08 -13.66
C SER A 53 -11.22 -14.57 -13.47
N LYS A 54 -10.87 -13.51 -14.20
CA LYS A 54 -9.56 -12.87 -14.12
C LYS A 54 -9.69 -11.44 -13.63
N VAL A 55 -8.71 -10.99 -12.83
CA VAL A 55 -8.63 -9.65 -12.29
C VAL A 55 -7.27 -9.07 -12.60
N GLN A 56 -7.27 -7.89 -13.21
CA GLN A 56 -6.05 -7.10 -13.38
C GLN A 56 -5.69 -6.44 -12.04
N MET A 57 -4.43 -6.55 -11.66
CA MET A 57 -3.90 -5.98 -10.43
C MET A 57 -2.75 -5.03 -10.76
N THR A 58 -2.73 -3.87 -10.12
CA THR A 58 -1.59 -2.96 -10.20
C THR A 58 -1.11 -2.65 -8.79
N PHE A 59 0.05 -3.17 -8.43
CA PHE A 59 0.72 -2.84 -7.18
C PHE A 59 1.54 -1.57 -7.39
N TYR A 60 1.36 -0.60 -6.49
CA TYR A 60 2.10 0.65 -6.50
C TYR A 60 3.20 0.62 -5.45
N ALA A 61 4.42 0.94 -5.87
CA ALA A 61 5.55 1.12 -4.98
C ALA A 61 6.30 2.40 -5.34
N ALA A 62 6.87 3.08 -4.35
CA ALA A 62 7.72 4.24 -4.55
C ALA A 62 9.14 3.93 -4.08
N MET A 63 10.12 4.57 -4.73
CA MET A 63 11.54 4.42 -4.44
C MET A 63 12.30 5.68 -4.84
N PRO A 64 13.58 5.85 -4.45
CA PRO A 64 14.43 6.92 -4.95
C PRO A 64 14.55 6.90 -6.48
N LEU A 65 14.83 8.07 -7.07
CA LEU A 65 15.02 8.21 -8.51
C LEU A 65 16.11 7.26 -9.04
N GLY A 66 15.88 6.71 -10.24
CA GLY A 66 16.79 5.76 -10.86
C GLY A 66 16.70 4.33 -10.31
N GLY A 67 15.98 4.11 -9.21
CA GLY A 67 15.74 2.77 -8.67
C GLY A 67 14.97 1.89 -9.65
N THR A 68 15.21 0.59 -9.59
CA THR A 68 14.46 -0.43 -10.33
C THR A 68 14.02 -1.52 -9.38
N VAL A 69 12.92 -2.19 -9.74
CA VAL A 69 12.37 -3.28 -8.96
C VAL A 69 12.08 -4.48 -9.85
N THR A 70 12.39 -5.67 -9.35
CA THR A 70 11.87 -6.93 -9.90
C THR A 70 10.70 -7.38 -9.03
N ALA A 71 9.71 -7.99 -9.63
CA ALA A 71 8.50 -8.47 -8.96
C ALA A 71 8.28 -9.95 -9.27
N GLU A 72 7.97 -10.71 -8.25
CA GLU A 72 7.66 -12.14 -8.34
C GLU A 72 6.40 -12.44 -7.51
N PRO A 73 5.53 -13.37 -7.92
CA PRO A 73 4.46 -13.88 -7.06
C PRO A 73 5.06 -14.43 -5.75
N TYR A 74 4.40 -14.15 -4.63
CA TYR A 74 4.84 -14.64 -3.33
C TYR A 74 3.81 -15.64 -2.77
N SER A 75 4.08 -16.93 -2.93
CA SER A 75 3.12 -18.02 -2.67
C SER A 75 2.75 -18.17 -1.19
N ASP A 76 3.68 -17.91 -0.26
CA ASP A 76 3.47 -18.15 1.18
C ASP A 76 2.35 -17.29 1.80
N LEU A 77 2.01 -16.16 1.14
CA LEU A 77 0.94 -15.25 1.58
C LEU A 77 -0.24 -15.21 0.61
N GLN A 78 -0.21 -16.01 -0.46
CA GLN A 78 -1.33 -16.15 -1.37
C GLN A 78 -2.34 -17.15 -0.82
N GLY A 79 -3.55 -17.06 -1.32
CA GLY A 79 -4.57 -18.05 -1.03
C GLY A 79 -5.81 -17.50 -0.34
N SER A 80 -6.70 -18.42 -0.13
CA SER A 80 -7.88 -18.30 0.71
C SER A 80 -7.62 -19.04 2.03
N LEU A 81 -8.61 -19.05 2.92
CA LEU A 81 -8.53 -19.83 4.17
C LEU A 81 -8.25 -21.33 3.96
N ARG A 82 -8.43 -21.84 2.74
CA ARG A 82 -8.18 -23.24 2.39
C ARG A 82 -6.79 -23.53 1.81
N LYS A 83 -5.86 -22.57 1.84
CA LYS A 83 -4.46 -22.70 1.37
C LYS A 83 -4.36 -23.20 -0.08
N ILE A 84 -5.05 -22.57 -1.00
CA ILE A 84 -4.99 -22.87 -2.42
C ILE A 84 -3.91 -22.03 -3.06
N GLU A 85 -3.11 -22.61 -3.94
CA GLU A 85 -2.25 -21.84 -4.83
C GLU A 85 -3.12 -21.03 -5.78
N LEU A 86 -2.94 -19.72 -5.75
CA LEU A 86 -3.66 -18.81 -6.62
C LEU A 86 -2.74 -18.38 -7.74
N PRO A 87 -3.09 -18.66 -9.01
CA PRO A 87 -2.29 -18.19 -10.12
C PRO A 87 -2.26 -16.68 -10.15
N LEU A 88 -1.07 -16.13 -10.00
CA LEU A 88 -0.75 -14.72 -10.17
C LEU A 88 0.40 -14.63 -11.17
N THR A 89 0.19 -13.95 -12.26
CA THR A 89 1.19 -13.72 -13.31
C THR A 89 1.62 -12.26 -13.25
N ILE A 90 2.92 -11.99 -13.19
CA ILE A 90 3.44 -10.62 -13.32
C ILE A 90 3.53 -10.31 -14.82
N ASP A 91 2.80 -9.30 -15.25
CA ASP A 91 2.72 -8.90 -16.66
C ASP A 91 3.81 -7.88 -17.03
N GLY A 92 4.33 -7.12 -16.03
CA GLY A 92 5.40 -6.17 -16.22
C GLY A 92 5.48 -5.11 -15.13
N VAL A 93 6.50 -4.27 -15.24
CA VAL A 93 6.71 -3.12 -14.36
C VAL A 93 6.86 -1.87 -15.21
N GLU A 94 6.04 -0.86 -14.94
CA GLU A 94 6.11 0.47 -15.53
C GLU A 94 6.64 1.46 -14.50
N TYR A 95 7.39 2.44 -14.95
CA TYR A 95 7.97 3.46 -14.08
C TYR A 95 7.49 4.85 -14.49
N GLU A 96 7.23 5.68 -13.47
CA GLU A 96 6.91 7.09 -13.62
C GLU A 96 7.83 7.89 -12.70
N ASP A 97 8.68 8.74 -13.32
CA ASP A 97 9.62 9.57 -12.57
C ASP A 97 8.93 10.88 -12.16
N HIS A 98 9.08 11.21 -10.90
CA HIS A 98 8.68 12.46 -10.27
C HIS A 98 9.90 13.28 -9.86
N ALA A 99 9.70 14.47 -9.29
CA ALA A 99 10.77 15.40 -8.96
C ALA A 99 11.90 14.79 -8.11
N SER A 100 11.58 13.86 -7.21
CA SER A 100 12.54 13.29 -6.26
C SER A 100 12.31 11.80 -5.95
N LEU A 101 11.32 11.18 -6.58
CA LEU A 101 10.97 9.78 -6.43
C LEU A 101 10.63 9.15 -7.77
N ARG A 102 10.72 7.82 -7.83
CA ARG A 102 10.19 7.00 -8.91
C ARG A 102 9.02 6.17 -8.38
N LEU A 103 7.90 6.22 -9.08
CA LEU A 103 6.75 5.35 -8.84
C LEU A 103 6.86 4.12 -9.75
N ALA A 104 6.80 2.93 -9.17
CA ALA A 104 6.69 1.67 -9.91
C ALA A 104 5.24 1.18 -9.90
N LYS A 105 4.73 0.81 -11.07
CA LYS A 105 3.42 0.20 -11.29
C LYS A 105 3.65 -1.24 -11.75
N ILE A 106 3.53 -2.18 -10.82
CA ILE A 106 3.70 -3.60 -11.07
C ILE A 106 2.35 -4.16 -11.51
N LYS A 107 2.24 -4.46 -12.80
CA LYS A 107 1.03 -5.05 -13.39
C LYS A 107 1.05 -6.55 -13.24
N ALA A 108 -0.08 -7.12 -12.85
CA ALA A 108 -0.26 -8.54 -12.68
C ALA A 108 -1.68 -8.97 -13.03
N THR A 109 -1.82 -10.20 -13.48
CA THR A 109 -3.12 -10.85 -13.73
C THR A 109 -3.31 -11.96 -12.70
N ALA A 110 -4.40 -11.88 -11.95
CA ALA A 110 -4.80 -12.89 -10.98
C ALA A 110 -5.98 -13.71 -11.50
N THR A 111 -5.96 -15.01 -11.26
CA THR A 111 -7.12 -15.89 -11.48
C THR A 111 -7.87 -16.05 -10.16
N VAL A 112 -9.17 -15.74 -10.17
CA VAL A 112 -10.04 -15.96 -9.01
C VAL A 112 -10.34 -17.44 -8.89
N PRO A 113 -10.21 -18.07 -7.72
CA PRO A 113 -10.50 -19.49 -7.56
C PRO A 113 -12.00 -19.79 -7.76
N ALA A 114 -12.33 -21.05 -8.02
CA ALA A 114 -13.72 -21.48 -8.10
C ALA A 114 -14.41 -21.44 -6.72
N ALA A 115 -15.73 -21.31 -6.71
CA ALA A 115 -16.53 -21.10 -5.50
C ALA A 115 -16.35 -22.21 -4.44
N ASN A 116 -16.14 -23.47 -4.86
CA ASN A 116 -15.90 -24.60 -3.94
C ASN A 116 -14.56 -24.50 -3.19
N PHE A 117 -13.65 -23.64 -3.63
CA PHE A 117 -12.37 -23.36 -2.98
C PHE A 117 -12.38 -22.06 -2.16
N ILE A 118 -13.48 -21.33 -2.15
CA ILE A 118 -13.62 -20.05 -1.44
C ILE A 118 -14.59 -20.25 -0.27
N TYR A 119 -14.24 -19.66 0.87
CA TYR A 119 -15.16 -19.56 2.00
C TYR A 119 -15.85 -18.20 1.98
N PHE A 120 -17.14 -18.20 1.70
CA PHE A 120 -17.97 -17.01 1.82
C PHE A 120 -18.41 -16.85 3.27
N ASP A 121 -18.14 -15.67 3.83
CA ASP A 121 -18.60 -15.31 5.16
C ASP A 121 -20.14 -15.22 5.15
N PRO A 122 -20.85 -16.01 5.97
CA PRO A 122 -22.31 -16.03 5.97
C PRO A 122 -22.92 -14.71 6.44
N ASP A 123 -22.22 -13.94 7.28
CA ASP A 123 -22.72 -12.68 7.83
C ASP A 123 -22.53 -11.52 6.85
N ASN A 124 -21.44 -11.54 6.08
CA ASN A 124 -21.08 -10.47 5.15
C ASN A 124 -21.42 -10.78 3.70
N GLY A 125 -21.65 -12.04 3.34
CA GLY A 125 -22.01 -12.49 2.01
C GLY A 125 -20.90 -12.38 0.97
N PHE A 126 -19.64 -12.22 1.40
CA PHE A 126 -18.48 -12.18 0.53
C PHE A 126 -17.31 -13.01 1.07
N ALA A 127 -16.33 -13.23 0.23
CA ALA A 127 -15.06 -13.83 0.59
C ALA A 127 -13.90 -12.88 0.29
N THR A 128 -12.79 -13.08 0.97
CA THR A 128 -11.54 -12.36 0.69
C THR A 128 -10.48 -13.34 0.24
N VAL A 129 -9.92 -13.07 -0.95
CA VAL A 129 -8.81 -13.82 -1.52
C VAL A 129 -7.57 -12.95 -1.48
N ARG A 130 -6.47 -13.51 -0.98
CA ARG A 130 -5.22 -12.78 -0.78
C ARG A 130 -4.22 -13.09 -1.87
N TYR A 131 -3.64 -12.05 -2.45
CA TYR A 131 -2.53 -12.13 -3.40
C TYR A 131 -1.33 -11.37 -2.84
N ALA A 132 -0.14 -11.87 -3.10
CA ALA A 132 1.08 -11.24 -2.64
C ALA A 132 2.15 -11.26 -3.73
N VAL A 133 2.96 -10.20 -3.74
CA VAL A 133 4.14 -10.07 -4.60
C VAL A 133 5.35 -9.74 -3.74
N SER A 134 6.48 -10.37 -4.07
CA SER A 134 7.79 -10.00 -3.54
C SER A 134 8.41 -9.00 -4.49
N LEU A 135 8.76 -7.84 -3.97
CA LEU A 135 9.49 -6.79 -4.68
C LEU A 135 10.94 -6.81 -4.21
N LYS A 136 11.89 -6.80 -5.14
CA LYS A 136 13.32 -6.73 -4.87
C LYS A 136 13.94 -5.57 -5.63
N SER A 137 14.72 -4.75 -4.95
CA SER A 137 15.52 -3.66 -5.50
C SER A 137 16.94 -3.72 -4.96
N ASN A 138 17.84 -2.89 -5.46
CA ASN A 138 19.20 -2.76 -4.90
C ASN A 138 19.21 -2.23 -3.46
N GLU A 139 18.10 -1.62 -3.01
CA GLU A 139 17.96 -1.00 -1.69
C GLU A 139 17.21 -1.88 -0.69
N GLY A 140 16.84 -3.10 -1.10
CA GLY A 140 16.15 -4.05 -0.23
C GLY A 140 14.99 -4.77 -0.91
N SER A 141 14.27 -5.55 -0.12
CA SER A 141 13.11 -6.30 -0.55
C SER A 141 11.88 -5.96 0.28
N GLN A 142 10.71 -6.05 -0.32
CA GLN A 142 9.44 -5.86 0.36
C GLN A 142 8.39 -6.82 -0.19
N ILE A 143 7.55 -7.36 0.70
CA ILE A 143 6.37 -8.13 0.31
C ILE A 143 5.17 -7.20 0.36
N MET A 144 4.45 -7.10 -0.76
CA MET A 144 3.17 -6.42 -0.83
C MET A 144 2.04 -7.43 -0.84
N VAL A 145 1.06 -7.21 0.00
CA VAL A 145 -0.14 -8.05 0.10
C VAL A 145 -1.36 -7.25 -0.31
N GLY A 146 -2.15 -7.81 -1.19
CA GLY A 146 -3.45 -7.29 -1.61
C GLY A 146 -4.56 -8.29 -1.35
N ASN A 147 -5.73 -7.79 -1.01
CA ASN A 147 -6.93 -8.59 -0.87
C ASN A 147 -7.86 -8.28 -2.04
N LEU A 148 -8.44 -9.30 -2.63
CA LEU A 148 -9.55 -9.19 -3.56
C LEU A 148 -10.82 -9.65 -2.86
N VAL A 149 -11.86 -8.84 -2.92
CA VAL A 149 -13.18 -9.23 -2.43
C VAL A 149 -13.94 -9.95 -3.53
N VAL A 150 -14.46 -11.12 -3.19
CA VAL A 150 -15.18 -12.00 -4.11
C VAL A 150 -16.62 -12.14 -3.62
N TYR A 151 -17.57 -11.83 -4.47
CA TYR A 151 -19.00 -12.04 -4.22
C TYR A 151 -19.53 -13.22 -5.02
N PRO A 152 -20.54 -13.96 -4.53
CA PRO A 152 -21.19 -15.00 -5.32
C PRO A 152 -21.65 -14.48 -6.68
N GLU A 153 -21.66 -15.35 -7.68
CA GLU A 153 -22.18 -15.02 -9.00
C GLU A 153 -23.65 -14.56 -8.90
N GLY A 154 -24.01 -13.54 -9.68
CA GLY A 154 -25.34 -12.93 -9.62
C GLY A 154 -25.59 -11.98 -8.45
N SER A 155 -24.61 -11.77 -7.58
CA SER A 155 -24.71 -10.77 -6.51
C SER A 155 -24.81 -9.35 -7.07
N ALA A 156 -25.78 -8.56 -6.60
CA ALA A 156 -25.91 -7.14 -6.91
C ALA A 156 -24.67 -6.32 -6.51
N GLN A 157 -23.88 -6.81 -5.56
CA GLN A 157 -22.67 -6.16 -5.09
C GLN A 157 -21.54 -6.13 -6.14
N LEU A 158 -21.56 -7.06 -7.11
CA LEU A 158 -20.57 -7.08 -8.20
C LEU A 158 -20.62 -5.82 -9.07
N SER A 159 -21.78 -5.19 -9.23
CA SER A 159 -21.92 -3.93 -9.93
C SER A 159 -21.87 -2.72 -8.97
N ALA A 160 -22.53 -2.82 -7.82
CA ALA A 160 -22.66 -1.73 -6.88
C ALA A 160 -21.32 -1.32 -6.22
N ARG A 161 -20.39 -2.27 -6.04
CA ARG A 161 -19.11 -2.05 -5.35
C ARG A 161 -17.89 -2.09 -6.26
N ASN A 162 -18.06 -1.83 -7.54
CA ASN A 162 -16.98 -1.89 -8.51
C ASN A 162 -16.45 -0.50 -8.92
N ASN A 163 -16.49 0.46 -8.02
CA ASN A 163 -16.01 1.81 -8.29
C ASN A 163 -14.67 2.07 -7.59
N LEU A 164 -13.81 2.85 -8.24
CA LEU A 164 -12.59 3.37 -7.66
C LEU A 164 -12.83 4.75 -7.06
N PRO A 165 -12.23 5.07 -5.89
CA PRO A 165 -12.33 6.40 -5.32
C PRO A 165 -11.61 7.42 -6.19
N LYS A 166 -12.16 8.63 -6.26
CA LYS A 166 -11.42 9.77 -6.82
C LYS A 166 -10.67 10.44 -5.68
N LEU A 167 -9.35 10.51 -5.82
CA LEU A 167 -8.46 11.11 -4.84
C LEU A 167 -7.59 12.14 -5.56
N SER A 168 -7.49 13.35 -5.01
CA SER A 168 -6.66 14.41 -5.56
C SER A 168 -6.05 15.26 -4.46
N ILE A 169 -4.75 15.59 -4.58
CA ILE A 169 -4.08 16.57 -3.74
C ILE A 169 -4.51 17.96 -4.20
N THR A 170 -5.11 18.74 -3.31
CA THR A 170 -5.57 20.10 -3.59
C THR A 170 -4.63 21.16 -3.02
N THR A 171 -3.81 20.78 -2.02
CA THR A 171 -2.78 21.63 -1.43
C THR A 171 -1.59 20.74 -1.03
N PRO A 172 -0.35 21.06 -1.45
CA PRO A 172 0.00 22.06 -2.45
C PRO A 172 -0.48 21.68 -3.86
N THR A 173 -0.60 22.64 -4.75
CA THR A 173 -0.90 22.36 -6.17
C THR A 173 0.36 21.83 -6.87
N LYS A 174 0.16 21.03 -7.91
CA LYS A 174 1.25 20.47 -8.71
C LYS A 174 2.19 21.58 -9.20
N ASP A 175 3.49 21.32 -9.15
CA ASP A 175 4.59 22.22 -9.58
C ASP A 175 4.63 23.58 -8.86
N SER A 176 3.92 23.72 -7.73
CA SER A 176 3.94 24.94 -6.94
C SER A 176 5.24 25.14 -6.16
N THR A 177 5.55 26.41 -5.87
CA THR A 177 6.63 26.78 -4.95
C THR A 177 6.04 27.08 -3.58
N ILE A 178 6.60 26.51 -2.53
CA ILE A 178 6.17 26.65 -1.13
C ILE A 178 7.33 27.12 -0.26
N GLY A 179 7.03 27.61 0.94
CA GLY A 179 8.06 27.92 1.94
C GLY A 179 8.64 26.66 2.61
N ASN A 180 9.82 26.78 3.21
CA ASN A 180 10.49 25.72 3.99
C ASN A 180 9.87 25.47 5.38
N SER A 181 8.94 26.32 5.81
CA SER A 181 8.24 26.14 7.06
C SER A 181 7.12 25.10 6.92
N LYS A 182 6.53 24.75 8.03
CA LYS A 182 5.38 23.85 8.11
C LYS A 182 4.23 24.34 7.23
N GLN A 183 3.82 23.53 6.28
CA GLN A 183 2.79 23.81 5.27
C GLN A 183 1.59 22.90 5.49
N GLU A 184 0.39 23.42 5.20
CA GLU A 184 -0.80 22.58 5.10
C GLU A 184 -0.72 21.71 3.84
N ILE A 185 -1.03 20.42 3.96
CA ILE A 185 -1.30 19.53 2.83
C ILE A 185 -2.73 19.00 2.95
N LYS A 186 -3.44 18.98 1.82
CA LYS A 186 -4.84 18.60 1.76
C LYS A 186 -5.12 17.78 0.52
N ALA A 187 -5.94 16.74 0.67
CA ALA A 187 -6.52 15.98 -0.42
C ALA A 187 -8.05 16.03 -0.37
N GLU A 188 -8.65 15.88 -1.52
CA GLU A 188 -10.08 15.62 -1.67
C GLU A 188 -10.29 14.17 -2.07
N LEU A 189 -11.21 13.51 -1.37
CA LEU A 189 -11.55 12.12 -1.56
C LEU A 189 -13.06 12.01 -1.79
N THR A 190 -13.45 11.40 -2.91
CA THR A 190 -14.83 10.98 -3.13
C THR A 190 -14.94 9.51 -2.72
N GLU A 191 -15.65 9.24 -1.65
CA GLU A 191 -15.94 7.89 -1.18
C GLU A 191 -16.92 7.19 -2.12
N VAL A 192 -16.72 5.89 -2.30
CA VAL A 192 -17.52 5.02 -3.17
C VAL A 192 -17.79 3.68 -2.48
N ASN A 193 -18.64 2.85 -3.06
CA ASN A 193 -18.90 1.48 -2.61
C ASN A 193 -19.48 1.36 -1.18
N ASP A 194 -20.10 2.42 -0.65
CA ASP A 194 -20.64 2.49 0.72
C ASP A 194 -19.61 2.05 1.78
N GLU A 195 -18.38 2.52 1.62
CA GLU A 195 -17.29 2.24 2.54
C GLU A 195 -16.48 3.49 2.88
N THR A 196 -15.84 3.44 4.03
CA THR A 196 -14.87 4.45 4.46
C THR A 196 -13.48 4.12 3.89
N PHE A 197 -12.63 5.14 3.78
CA PHE A 197 -11.28 5.00 3.26
C PHE A 197 -10.24 5.40 4.30
N ARG A 198 -9.16 4.62 4.36
CA ARG A 198 -7.97 4.97 5.12
C ARG A 198 -7.02 5.75 4.21
N VAL A 199 -6.77 6.99 4.58
CA VAL A 199 -5.82 7.85 3.87
C VAL A 199 -4.41 7.58 4.38
N GLY A 200 -3.42 7.70 3.49
CA GLY A 200 -2.00 7.63 3.84
C GLY A 200 -1.20 8.66 3.06
N TRP A 201 -0.36 9.43 3.73
CA TRP A 201 0.56 10.39 3.13
C TRP A 201 1.98 9.86 3.14
N PHE A 202 2.71 10.14 2.05
CA PHE A 202 4.12 9.82 1.90
C PHE A 202 4.84 10.99 1.23
N VAL A 203 6.08 11.23 1.60
CA VAL A 203 6.92 12.31 1.07
C VAL A 203 8.32 11.83 0.79
N SER A 204 8.99 12.47 -0.15
CA SER A 204 10.40 12.21 -0.43
C SER A 204 11.34 12.78 0.63
N GLY A 205 10.89 13.75 1.42
CA GLY A 205 11.67 14.36 2.49
C GLY A 205 10.84 15.20 3.43
N GLY A 206 11.31 15.38 4.66
CA GLY A 206 10.62 16.15 5.70
C GLY A 206 9.77 15.31 6.63
N LYS A 207 8.84 15.98 7.32
CA LYS A 207 8.03 15.39 8.39
C LYS A 207 6.56 15.70 8.20
N ILE A 208 5.71 14.70 8.33
CA ILE A 208 4.24 14.83 8.33
C ILE A 208 3.74 14.70 9.77
N ASP A 209 2.82 15.55 10.20
CA ASP A 209 2.24 15.50 11.55
C ASP A 209 1.32 14.31 11.74
N THR A 210 0.36 14.15 10.84
CA THR A 210 -0.66 13.10 10.91
C THR A 210 -0.87 12.51 9.52
N ARG A 211 -0.37 11.30 9.30
CA ARG A 211 -0.41 10.67 7.99
C ARG A 211 -1.78 10.10 7.57
N ASN A 212 -2.72 9.95 8.49
CA ASN A 212 -4.00 9.23 8.27
C ASN A 212 -5.21 10.17 8.16
N ALA A 213 -5.01 11.41 7.77
CA ALA A 213 -6.08 12.39 7.62
C ALA A 213 -6.06 13.01 6.22
N VAL A 214 -7.20 13.40 5.67
CA VAL A 214 -7.29 14.09 4.37
C VAL A 214 -6.65 15.48 4.40
N LYS A 215 -6.44 16.04 5.59
CA LYS A 215 -5.80 17.32 5.83
C LYS A 215 -4.79 17.16 6.98
N THR A 216 -3.57 17.58 6.74
CA THR A 216 -2.49 17.53 7.74
C THR A 216 -1.45 18.62 7.45
N HIS A 217 -0.32 18.58 8.12
CA HIS A 217 0.79 19.48 7.86
C HIS A 217 2.03 18.66 7.52
N TRP A 218 2.82 19.23 6.64
CA TRP A 218 4.12 18.74 6.23
C TRP A 218 5.16 19.84 6.37
N GLU A 219 6.31 19.49 6.90
CA GLU A 219 7.49 20.35 7.02
C GLU A 219 8.59 19.77 6.14
N PRO A 220 8.95 20.44 5.02
CA PRO A 220 10.04 20.00 4.14
C PRO A 220 11.37 19.91 4.89
N SER A 221 12.26 19.02 4.48
CA SER A 221 13.59 18.85 5.07
C SER A 221 14.62 19.90 4.60
N GLY A 222 14.19 21.01 4.04
CA GLY A 222 15.02 22.09 3.50
C GLY A 222 14.54 22.55 2.14
N SER A 223 15.35 23.34 1.42
CA SER A 223 15.04 23.77 0.06
C SER A 223 15.29 22.68 -0.97
N GLY A 224 14.50 22.66 -2.02
CA GLY A 224 14.66 21.71 -3.13
C GLY A 224 13.35 21.19 -3.69
N LYS A 225 13.46 20.20 -4.56
CA LYS A 225 12.29 19.54 -5.16
C LYS A 225 11.85 18.34 -4.33
N PHE A 226 10.56 18.23 -4.08
CA PHE A 226 9.95 17.16 -3.32
C PHE A 226 8.76 16.56 -4.07
N THR A 227 8.51 15.30 -3.80
CA THR A 227 7.31 14.58 -4.26
C THR A 227 6.46 14.25 -3.05
N VAL A 228 5.16 14.59 -3.14
CA VAL A 228 4.14 14.29 -2.13
C VAL A 228 3.15 13.30 -2.74
N ILE A 229 2.89 12.22 -2.04
CA ILE A 229 1.97 11.16 -2.45
C ILE A 229 0.86 11.03 -1.41
N VAL A 230 -0.37 10.92 -1.87
CA VAL A 230 -1.51 10.53 -1.04
C VAL A 230 -2.11 9.24 -1.57
N THR A 231 -2.52 8.38 -0.67
CA THR A 231 -3.24 7.14 -0.98
C THR A 231 -4.54 7.07 -0.20
N ALA A 232 -5.55 6.44 -0.76
CA ALA A 232 -6.80 6.11 -0.07
C ALA A 232 -7.14 4.64 -0.32
N ARG A 233 -7.38 3.89 0.75
CA ARG A 233 -7.68 2.46 0.70
C ARG A 233 -9.03 2.18 1.34
N GLY A 234 -9.91 1.52 0.62
CA GLY A 234 -11.20 1.06 1.12
C GLY A 234 -11.07 0.10 2.30
N THR A 235 -12.02 0.15 3.21
CA THR A 235 -12.04 -0.70 4.42
C THR A 235 -12.77 -2.02 4.21
N LYS A 236 -13.62 -2.10 3.19
CA LYS A 236 -14.45 -3.29 2.89
C LYS A 236 -14.11 -3.93 1.55
N THR A 237 -13.68 -3.13 0.57
CA THR A 237 -13.27 -3.62 -0.75
C THR A 237 -11.79 -3.40 -0.97
N SER A 238 -11.29 -3.78 -2.14
CA SER A 238 -9.91 -3.47 -2.56
C SER A 238 -9.81 -2.14 -3.31
N ALA A 239 -10.85 -1.29 -3.20
CA ALA A 239 -10.83 0.02 -3.84
C ALA A 239 -9.64 0.83 -3.32
N PHE A 240 -8.84 1.36 -4.24
CA PHE A 240 -7.63 2.10 -3.93
C PHE A 240 -7.51 3.31 -4.84
N GLY A 241 -7.18 4.46 -4.26
CA GLY A 241 -6.84 5.68 -4.96
C GLY A 241 -5.43 6.13 -4.61
N ILE A 242 -4.78 6.78 -5.55
CA ILE A 242 -3.45 7.40 -5.38
C ILE A 242 -3.40 8.68 -6.18
N ASP A 243 -2.77 9.71 -5.61
CA ASP A 243 -2.41 10.93 -6.31
C ASP A 243 -1.02 11.40 -5.91
N VAL A 244 -0.34 12.07 -6.83
CA VAL A 244 1.07 12.47 -6.69
C VAL A 244 1.24 13.88 -7.21
N VAL A 245 1.89 14.73 -6.42
CA VAL A 245 2.30 16.07 -6.84
C VAL A 245 3.77 16.32 -6.57
N ASP A 246 4.39 17.04 -7.47
CA ASP A 246 5.74 17.57 -7.29
C ASP A 246 5.67 19.03 -6.89
N VAL A 247 6.55 19.44 -5.97
CA VAL A 247 6.62 20.80 -5.43
C VAL A 247 8.06 21.23 -5.25
N THR A 248 8.31 22.54 -5.21
CA THR A 248 9.60 23.13 -4.88
C THR A 248 9.50 23.86 -3.55
N ALA A 249 10.33 23.57 -2.57
CA ALA A 249 10.47 24.32 -1.33
C ALA A 249 11.65 25.29 -1.39
N ASN A 250 11.47 26.52 -0.94
CA ASN A 250 12.47 27.59 -0.95
C ASN A 250 12.83 28.05 0.48
#